data_ddf9ef840d6ff0648c0b71048e5b4111
#
_entry.id   ddf9ef840d6ff0648c0b71048e5b4111
#
_cell.length_a   1.000
_cell.length_b   1.000
_cell.length_c   1.000
_cell.angle_alpha   90.00
_cell.angle_beta   90.00
_cell.angle_gamma   90.00
#
_symmetry.space_group_name_H-M   'P 1'
#
loop_
_entity.id
_entity.type
_entity.pdbx_description
1 polymer ?
#
loop_
_entity_poly.entity_id
_entity_poly.type
_entity_poly.pdbx_seq_one_letter_code
_entity_poly.pdbx_strand_id
1 'polypeptide(L)'
;MQLGFKNRTAVVTGASKGIGLAVARGLAAEGCSVHLVARDSALLEKAAVSIRADFQVSATPHALDLSRSESIATLMAATGTPDILINNAGAIPGGDLQAVDEARWRMAWDLKVFGYINMSRAYYAAMQKRGHGVIINVTGLAADRLDSGYIAGSTGNAGLNVFTRTLGSYSLEHGIRVLAVSPGAVETERLVTLMRTRAADRFGDAERWREFVKGLPLGRPATVEEVANVVVFAASNCASYMSGVVITVDGGHNARGGSFT
;
A
#
# COMPACT_ATOMS: atom_id res chain seq x y z
N MET A 1 16.99 15.88 -7.00
CA MET A 1 16.79 15.62 -5.55
C MET A 1 17.50 14.32 -5.24
N GLN A 2 18.31 14.26 -4.18
CA GLN A 2 18.94 12.99 -3.78
C GLN A 2 18.05 12.33 -2.73
N LEU A 3 17.43 11.20 -3.06
CA LEU A 3 16.46 10.52 -2.19
C LEU A 3 17.14 9.71 -1.07
N GLY A 4 18.40 9.31 -1.25
CA GLY A 4 19.20 8.67 -0.21
C GLY A 4 18.91 7.18 0.01
N PHE A 5 18.59 6.44 -1.05
CA PHE A 5 18.28 5.01 -0.95
C PHE A 5 19.45 4.06 -1.24
N LYS A 6 20.54 4.58 -1.79
CA LYS A 6 21.72 3.74 -2.09
C LYS A 6 22.20 2.99 -0.85
N ASN A 7 22.43 1.69 -0.97
CA ASN A 7 22.80 0.76 0.10
C ASN A 7 21.75 0.58 1.22
N ARG A 8 20.50 1.00 1.01
CA ARG A 8 19.39 0.70 1.91
C ARG A 8 18.64 -0.55 1.49
N THR A 9 17.89 -1.08 2.45
CA THR A 9 17.02 -2.24 2.23
C THR A 9 15.57 -1.89 2.54
N ALA A 10 14.66 -2.40 1.72
CA ALA A 10 13.22 -2.20 1.92
C ALA A 10 12.46 -3.55 1.87
N VAL A 11 11.49 -3.71 2.75
CA VAL A 11 10.47 -4.77 2.65
C VAL A 11 9.20 -4.15 2.08
N VAL A 12 8.69 -4.71 0.97
CA VAL A 12 7.47 -4.25 0.31
C VAL A 12 6.45 -5.38 0.28
N THR A 13 5.31 -5.19 0.94
CA THR A 13 4.24 -6.18 0.98
C THR A 13 3.23 -5.97 -0.15
N GLY A 14 2.65 -7.06 -0.69
CA GLY A 14 1.81 -7.00 -1.87
C GLY A 14 2.58 -6.61 -3.14
N ALA A 15 3.86 -7.00 -3.23
CA ALA A 15 4.80 -6.54 -4.25
C ALA A 15 4.77 -7.33 -5.57
N SER A 16 3.86 -8.30 -5.74
CA SER A 16 3.79 -9.10 -6.97
C SER A 16 3.15 -8.37 -8.14
N LYS A 17 2.37 -7.31 -7.89
CA LYS A 17 1.69 -6.48 -8.91
C LYS A 17 1.19 -5.15 -8.36
N GLY A 18 0.65 -4.30 -9.24
CA GLY A 18 -0.02 -3.04 -8.87
C GLY A 18 0.89 -2.07 -8.13
N ILE A 19 0.34 -1.36 -7.15
CA ILE A 19 1.05 -0.31 -6.39
C ILE A 19 2.32 -0.86 -5.73
N GLY A 20 2.24 -2.04 -5.09
CA GLY A 20 3.39 -2.62 -4.38
C GLY A 20 4.56 -2.93 -5.32
N LEU A 21 4.30 -3.46 -6.51
CA LEU A 21 5.34 -3.68 -7.53
C LEU A 21 5.92 -2.35 -8.03
N ALA A 22 5.07 -1.36 -8.30
CA ALA A 22 5.52 -0.04 -8.74
C ALA A 22 6.41 0.65 -7.68
N VAL A 23 6.04 0.54 -6.39
CA VAL A 23 6.86 1.04 -5.26
C VAL A 23 8.19 0.31 -5.19
N ALA A 24 8.21 -1.02 -5.30
CA ALA A 24 9.45 -1.80 -5.27
C ALA A 24 10.38 -1.42 -6.42
N ARG A 25 9.84 -1.21 -7.63
CA ARG A 25 10.61 -0.74 -8.79
C ARG A 25 11.14 0.68 -8.58
N GLY A 26 10.32 1.59 -8.04
CA GLY A 26 10.73 2.96 -7.76
C GLY A 26 11.86 3.03 -6.71
N LEU A 27 11.79 2.22 -5.65
CA LEU A 27 12.88 2.11 -4.67
C LEU A 27 14.15 1.51 -5.30
N ALA A 28 14.00 0.47 -6.11
CA ALA A 28 15.11 -0.19 -6.81
C ALA A 28 15.81 0.74 -7.80
N ALA A 29 15.07 1.56 -8.54
CA ALA A 29 15.60 2.57 -9.46
C ALA A 29 16.50 3.60 -8.77
N GLU A 30 16.26 3.85 -7.48
CA GLU A 30 17.07 4.73 -6.63
C GLU A 30 18.19 3.99 -5.87
N GLY A 31 18.46 2.73 -6.23
CA GLY A 31 19.56 1.93 -5.68
C GLY A 31 19.26 1.22 -4.35
N CYS A 32 17.98 1.10 -3.96
CA CYS A 32 17.54 0.35 -2.79
C CYS A 32 17.43 -1.15 -3.11
N SER A 33 17.98 -2.01 -2.27
CA SER A 33 17.71 -3.45 -2.32
C SER A 33 16.31 -3.74 -1.77
N VAL A 34 15.55 -4.65 -2.39
CA VAL A 34 14.14 -4.88 -2.05
C VAL A 34 13.83 -6.34 -1.72
N HIS A 35 13.08 -6.55 -0.67
CA HIS A 35 12.42 -7.80 -0.33
C HIS A 35 10.96 -7.71 -0.75
N LEU A 36 10.54 -8.54 -1.69
CA LEU A 36 9.21 -8.56 -2.28
C LEU A 36 8.36 -9.62 -1.58
N VAL A 37 7.24 -9.22 -0.99
CA VAL A 37 6.40 -10.15 -0.22
C VAL A 37 5.00 -10.23 -0.80
N ALA A 38 4.54 -11.42 -1.17
CA ALA A 38 3.16 -11.74 -1.57
C ALA A 38 2.94 -13.26 -1.51
N ARG A 39 1.72 -13.73 -1.83
CA ARG A 39 1.40 -15.16 -1.78
C ARG A 39 1.81 -15.93 -3.03
N ASP A 40 1.76 -15.28 -4.19
CA ASP A 40 2.04 -15.89 -5.49
C ASP A 40 3.55 -15.89 -5.77
N SER A 41 4.17 -17.06 -5.63
CA SER A 41 5.61 -17.24 -5.82
C SER A 41 6.06 -16.99 -7.26
N ALA A 42 5.27 -17.40 -8.25
CA ALA A 42 5.62 -17.24 -9.66
C ALA A 42 5.64 -15.77 -10.09
N LEU A 43 4.60 -15.01 -9.68
CA LEU A 43 4.55 -13.57 -9.95
C LEU A 43 5.66 -12.81 -9.19
N LEU A 44 5.98 -13.22 -7.95
CA LEU A 44 7.08 -12.61 -7.19
C LEU A 44 8.43 -12.86 -7.85
N GLU A 45 8.72 -14.10 -8.29
CA GLU A 45 9.98 -14.40 -8.96
C GLU A 45 10.13 -13.62 -10.26
N LYS A 46 9.06 -13.56 -11.07
CA LYS A 46 9.02 -12.72 -12.28
C LYS A 46 9.32 -11.25 -11.97
N ALA A 47 8.74 -10.71 -10.93
CA ALA A 47 8.99 -9.33 -10.48
C ALA A 47 10.45 -9.14 -10.03
N ALA A 48 10.99 -10.07 -9.25
CA ALA A 48 12.37 -10.03 -8.76
C ALA A 48 13.39 -10.11 -9.89
N VAL A 49 13.18 -11.01 -10.85
CA VAL A 49 14.03 -11.13 -12.04
C VAL A 49 14.05 -9.82 -12.83
N SER A 50 12.87 -9.22 -13.10
CA SER A 50 12.79 -7.95 -13.82
C SER A 50 13.51 -6.83 -13.07
N ILE A 51 13.29 -6.70 -11.75
CA ILE A 51 13.94 -5.66 -10.95
C ILE A 51 15.47 -5.80 -10.93
N ARG A 52 15.99 -7.02 -10.77
CA ARG A 52 17.44 -7.28 -10.82
C ARG A 52 18.05 -6.93 -12.17
N ALA A 53 17.33 -7.25 -13.25
CA ALA A 53 17.79 -6.96 -14.62
C ALA A 53 17.80 -5.45 -14.92
N ASP A 54 16.75 -4.73 -14.49
CA ASP A 54 16.57 -3.32 -14.84
C ASP A 54 17.43 -2.38 -13.99
N PHE A 55 17.67 -2.70 -12.69
CA PHE A 55 18.25 -1.77 -11.73
C PHE A 55 19.56 -2.23 -11.06
N GLN A 56 20.00 -3.46 -11.30
CA GLN A 56 21.24 -4.01 -10.75
C GLN A 56 21.32 -3.96 -9.20
N VAL A 57 20.19 -4.09 -8.53
CA VAL A 57 20.08 -4.19 -7.06
C VAL A 57 19.64 -5.59 -6.65
N SER A 58 19.79 -5.93 -5.38
CA SER A 58 19.20 -7.16 -4.83
C SER A 58 17.67 -7.05 -4.79
N ALA A 59 16.98 -8.04 -5.32
CA ALA A 59 15.54 -8.20 -5.21
C ALA A 59 15.23 -9.65 -4.83
N THR A 60 14.76 -9.86 -3.60
CA THR A 60 14.53 -11.17 -3.01
C THR A 60 13.05 -11.43 -2.82
N PRO A 61 12.45 -12.45 -3.45
CA PRO A 61 11.06 -12.81 -3.30
C PRO A 61 10.83 -13.63 -2.02
N HIS A 62 9.70 -13.38 -1.34
CA HIS A 62 9.22 -14.11 -0.18
C HIS A 62 7.75 -14.48 -0.37
N ALA A 63 7.47 -15.72 -0.70
CA ALA A 63 6.10 -16.23 -0.91
C ALA A 63 5.46 -16.55 0.45
N LEU A 64 4.79 -15.55 1.07
CA LEU A 64 4.24 -15.62 2.40
C LEU A 64 2.82 -15.03 2.47
N ASP A 65 1.97 -15.63 3.32
CA ASP A 65 0.65 -15.09 3.65
C ASP A 65 0.71 -14.29 4.95
N LEU A 66 0.70 -12.96 4.84
CA LEU A 66 0.83 -12.05 5.96
C LEU A 66 -0.45 -11.90 6.82
N SER A 67 -1.54 -12.62 6.50
CA SER A 67 -2.66 -12.79 7.42
C SER A 67 -2.31 -13.72 8.60
N ARG A 68 -1.18 -14.43 8.50
CA ARG A 68 -0.71 -15.40 9.49
C ARG A 68 0.50 -14.86 10.24
N SER A 69 0.43 -14.88 11.59
CA SER A 69 1.51 -14.33 12.43
C SER A 69 2.85 -15.04 12.26
N GLU A 70 2.83 -16.37 11.98
CA GLU A 70 4.04 -17.17 11.75
C GLU A 70 4.81 -16.69 10.52
N SER A 71 4.10 -16.21 9.49
CA SER A 71 4.71 -15.68 8.28
C SER A 71 5.54 -14.42 8.57
N ILE A 72 5.13 -13.60 9.53
CA ILE A 72 5.86 -12.40 9.92
C ILE A 72 7.18 -12.77 10.58
N ALA A 73 7.17 -13.75 11.50
CA ALA A 73 8.40 -14.23 12.13
C ALA A 73 9.38 -14.83 11.10
N THR A 74 8.88 -15.63 10.16
CA THR A 74 9.66 -16.18 9.04
C THR A 74 10.28 -15.08 8.19
N LEU A 75 9.48 -14.05 7.85
CA LEU A 75 9.97 -12.92 7.06
C LEU A 75 11.06 -12.14 7.79
N MET A 76 10.87 -11.85 9.08
CA MET A 76 11.87 -11.15 9.88
C MET A 76 13.20 -11.92 9.97
N ALA A 77 13.15 -13.24 10.12
CA ALA A 77 14.35 -14.07 10.14
C ALA A 77 15.11 -14.01 8.80
N ALA A 78 14.38 -13.89 7.68
CA ALA A 78 14.98 -13.81 6.34
C ALA A 78 15.48 -12.41 5.95
N THR A 79 14.86 -11.34 6.46
CA THR A 79 15.16 -9.95 6.05
C THR A 79 16.03 -9.18 7.05
N GLY A 80 16.12 -9.67 8.29
CA GLY A 80 16.69 -8.87 9.38
C GLY A 80 15.88 -7.58 9.62
N THR A 81 16.61 -6.49 9.89
CA THR A 81 16.00 -5.17 10.11
C THR A 81 16.18 -4.29 8.86
N PRO A 82 15.19 -4.18 7.98
CA PRO A 82 15.25 -3.30 6.81
C PRO A 82 15.23 -1.83 7.24
N ASP A 83 15.69 -0.94 6.36
CA ASP A 83 15.60 0.50 6.57
C ASP A 83 14.17 1.02 6.37
N ILE A 84 13.42 0.34 5.50
CA ILE A 84 12.10 0.77 5.07
C ILE A 84 11.15 -0.44 5.09
N LEU A 85 9.98 -0.24 5.69
CA LEU A 85 8.83 -1.14 5.59
C LEU A 85 7.71 -0.45 4.83
N ILE A 86 7.25 -1.08 3.74
CA ILE A 86 6.07 -0.64 2.99
C ILE A 86 4.94 -1.66 3.21
N ASN A 87 3.97 -1.31 4.02
CA ASN A 87 2.74 -2.05 4.20
C ASN A 87 1.77 -1.68 3.06
N ASN A 88 1.60 -2.57 2.09
CA ASN A 88 0.72 -2.36 0.94
C ASN A 88 -0.19 -3.57 0.67
N ALA A 89 0.13 -4.76 1.18
CA ALA A 89 -0.70 -5.95 1.00
C ALA A 89 -2.13 -5.74 1.49
N GLY A 90 -3.12 -6.04 0.66
CA GLY A 90 -4.52 -5.92 1.08
C GLY A 90 -5.49 -6.35 -0.01
N ALA A 91 -6.56 -7.00 0.42
CA ALA A 91 -7.66 -7.46 -0.45
C ALA A 91 -8.96 -7.40 0.35
N ILE A 92 -9.54 -6.20 0.49
CA ILE A 92 -10.84 -6.04 1.16
C ILE A 92 -11.96 -6.15 0.12
N PRO A 93 -12.99 -6.98 0.34
CA PRO A 93 -14.10 -7.12 -0.60
C PRO A 93 -14.95 -5.84 -0.64
N GLY A 94 -15.54 -5.55 -1.79
CA GLY A 94 -16.65 -4.60 -1.89
C GLY A 94 -17.93 -5.23 -1.33
N GLY A 95 -18.85 -4.38 -0.92
CA GLY A 95 -20.15 -4.75 -0.38
C GLY A 95 -20.54 -3.87 0.82
N ASP A 96 -21.85 -3.81 1.06
CA ASP A 96 -22.43 -3.19 2.25
C ASP A 96 -22.36 -4.14 3.45
N LEU A 97 -22.96 -3.72 4.56
CA LEU A 97 -22.96 -4.48 5.82
C LEU A 97 -23.60 -5.88 5.69
N GLN A 98 -24.58 -6.04 4.83
CA GLN A 98 -25.27 -7.32 4.63
C GLN A 98 -24.56 -8.22 3.59
N ALA A 99 -23.93 -7.61 2.61
CA ALA A 99 -23.25 -8.33 1.52
C ALA A 99 -21.89 -8.93 1.95
N VAL A 100 -21.23 -8.35 2.96
CA VAL A 100 -19.95 -8.84 3.50
C VAL A 100 -20.18 -9.52 4.83
N ASP A 101 -20.21 -10.85 4.85
CA ASP A 101 -20.36 -11.65 6.06
C ASP A 101 -19.14 -11.52 6.99
N GLU A 102 -19.29 -12.00 8.25
CA GLU A 102 -18.26 -11.91 9.28
C GLU A 102 -16.96 -12.62 8.85
N ALA A 103 -17.04 -13.78 8.23
CA ALA A 103 -15.85 -14.56 7.84
C ALA A 103 -15.02 -13.81 6.80
N ARG A 104 -15.67 -13.26 5.76
CA ARG A 104 -15.03 -12.44 4.73
C ARG A 104 -14.46 -11.14 5.31
N TRP A 105 -15.15 -10.53 6.26
CA TRP A 105 -14.67 -9.33 6.95
C TRP A 105 -13.39 -9.63 7.75
N ARG A 106 -13.40 -10.68 8.59
CA ARG A 106 -12.23 -11.12 9.37
C ARG A 106 -11.04 -11.43 8.47
N MET A 107 -11.22 -12.28 7.47
CA MET A 107 -10.16 -12.66 6.53
C MET A 107 -9.52 -11.42 5.84
N ALA A 108 -10.33 -10.44 5.46
CA ALA A 108 -9.84 -9.22 4.83
C ALA A 108 -9.03 -8.36 5.82
N TRP A 109 -9.49 -8.26 7.06
CA TRP A 109 -8.84 -7.48 8.10
C TRP A 109 -7.59 -8.16 8.66
N ASP A 110 -7.56 -9.48 8.74
CA ASP A 110 -6.36 -10.23 9.13
C ASP A 110 -5.18 -9.88 8.22
N LEU A 111 -5.41 -9.75 6.92
CA LEU A 111 -4.37 -9.35 5.98
C LEU A 111 -4.10 -7.83 6.00
N LYS A 112 -5.15 -7.01 5.87
CA LYS A 112 -4.98 -5.57 5.65
C LYS A 112 -4.76 -4.81 6.96
N VAL A 113 -5.60 -5.02 7.97
CA VAL A 113 -5.55 -4.25 9.21
C VAL A 113 -4.55 -4.86 10.19
N PHE A 114 -4.77 -6.11 10.59
CA PHE A 114 -3.89 -6.79 11.53
C PHE A 114 -2.52 -7.11 10.93
N GLY A 115 -2.46 -7.42 9.63
CA GLY A 115 -1.18 -7.58 8.93
C GLY A 115 -0.31 -6.33 9.03
N TYR A 116 -0.85 -5.12 8.79
CA TYR A 116 -0.11 -3.87 8.90
C TYR A 116 0.32 -3.58 10.35
N ILE A 117 -0.58 -3.76 11.31
CA ILE A 117 -0.28 -3.57 12.73
C ILE A 117 0.82 -4.53 13.19
N ASN A 118 0.74 -5.80 12.84
CA ASN A 118 1.69 -6.83 13.27
C ASN A 118 3.05 -6.68 12.59
N MET A 119 3.08 -6.37 11.28
CA MET A 119 4.31 -6.03 10.55
C MET A 119 4.97 -4.80 11.16
N SER A 120 4.18 -3.73 11.40
CA SER A 120 4.70 -2.51 12.03
C SER A 120 5.24 -2.80 13.43
N ARG A 121 4.52 -3.56 14.27
CA ARG A 121 4.98 -3.94 15.62
C ARG A 121 6.31 -4.66 15.59
N ALA A 122 6.44 -5.63 14.70
CA ALA A 122 7.62 -6.47 14.62
C ALA A 122 8.85 -5.67 14.15
N TYR A 123 8.73 -4.93 13.04
CA TYR A 123 9.85 -4.16 12.49
C TYR A 123 10.14 -2.89 13.28
N TYR A 124 9.13 -2.24 13.86
CA TYR A 124 9.33 -1.07 14.73
C TYR A 124 10.25 -1.40 15.90
N ALA A 125 10.02 -2.52 16.58
CA ALA A 125 10.87 -2.95 17.70
C ALA A 125 12.34 -3.18 17.28
N ALA A 126 12.57 -3.72 16.09
CA ALA A 126 13.90 -3.91 15.54
C ALA A 126 14.56 -2.58 15.11
N MET A 127 13.79 -1.71 14.43
CA MET A 127 14.22 -0.37 14.03
C MET A 127 14.53 0.51 15.24
N GLN A 128 13.73 0.42 16.31
CA GLN A 128 13.95 1.16 17.56
C GLN A 128 15.30 0.80 18.22
N LYS A 129 15.65 -0.48 18.26
CA LYS A 129 16.96 -0.93 18.75
C LYS A 129 18.12 -0.37 17.93
N ARG A 130 17.91 -0.17 16.62
CA ARG A 130 18.91 0.39 15.71
C ARG A 130 18.93 1.91 15.72
N GLY A 131 17.86 2.57 16.16
CA GLY A 131 17.72 4.02 16.24
C GLY A 131 17.31 4.70 14.92
N HIS A 132 16.90 3.97 13.90
CA HIS A 132 16.39 4.55 12.65
C HIS A 132 15.49 3.58 11.87
N GLY A 133 14.58 4.13 11.09
CA GLY A 133 13.69 3.37 10.20
C GLY A 133 12.58 4.21 9.59
N VAL A 134 11.93 3.66 8.57
CA VAL A 134 10.74 4.28 7.96
C VAL A 134 9.66 3.23 7.75
N ILE A 135 8.44 3.52 8.17
CA ILE A 135 7.26 2.68 7.92
C ILE A 135 6.24 3.50 7.12
N ILE A 136 5.86 3.00 5.96
CA ILE A 136 4.81 3.61 5.13
C ILE A 136 3.63 2.64 5.03
N ASN A 137 2.44 3.12 5.38
CA ASN A 137 1.19 2.39 5.25
C ASN A 137 0.42 2.88 4.01
N VAL A 138 0.24 2.03 3.00
CA VAL A 138 -0.61 2.35 1.84
C VAL A 138 -2.05 2.03 2.22
N THR A 139 -2.83 3.05 2.57
CA THR A 139 -4.21 2.91 3.05
C THR A 139 -5.24 3.02 1.90
N GLY A 140 -6.07 4.01 1.88
CA GLY A 140 -7.04 4.28 0.80
C GLY A 140 -8.02 5.38 1.13
N LEU A 141 -8.42 6.14 0.12
CA LEU A 141 -9.30 7.30 0.21
C LEU A 141 -10.65 7.01 0.87
N ALA A 142 -11.10 5.74 0.84
CA ALA A 142 -12.32 5.33 1.50
C ALA A 142 -12.32 5.54 3.03
N ALA A 143 -11.17 5.86 3.63
CA ALA A 143 -11.06 6.32 5.02
C ALA A 143 -11.76 7.67 5.25
N ASP A 144 -11.71 8.54 4.26
CA ASP A 144 -12.19 9.93 4.33
C ASP A 144 -13.45 10.12 3.44
N ARG A 145 -13.45 9.53 2.24
CA ARG A 145 -14.61 9.49 1.35
C ARG A 145 -15.40 8.20 1.60
N LEU A 146 -16.37 8.28 2.47
CA LEU A 146 -17.13 7.11 2.93
C LEU A 146 -17.99 6.51 1.80
N ASP A 147 -17.98 5.19 1.69
CA ASP A 147 -18.76 4.42 0.74
C ASP A 147 -19.43 3.25 1.46
N SER A 148 -20.75 3.25 1.54
CA SER A 148 -21.54 2.17 2.15
C SER A 148 -21.37 0.84 1.41
N GLY A 149 -21.10 0.88 0.10
CA GLY A 149 -20.77 -0.30 -0.72
C GLY A 149 -19.34 -0.80 -0.55
N TYR A 150 -18.55 -0.20 0.37
CA TYR A 150 -17.19 -0.62 0.71
C TYR A 150 -16.92 -0.47 2.21
N ILE A 151 -17.92 -0.76 3.05
CA ILE A 151 -17.91 -0.44 4.49
C ILE A 151 -16.72 -1.07 5.23
N ALA A 152 -16.38 -2.33 4.97
CA ALA A 152 -15.23 -3.01 5.58
C ALA A 152 -13.90 -2.33 5.23
N GLY A 153 -13.78 -1.81 4.00
CA GLY A 153 -12.60 -1.08 3.54
C GLY A 153 -12.55 0.34 4.11
N SER A 154 -13.66 1.05 4.15
CA SER A 154 -13.74 2.39 4.75
C SER A 154 -13.31 2.36 6.20
N THR A 155 -13.88 1.46 7.00
CA THR A 155 -13.55 1.30 8.43
C THR A 155 -12.09 0.87 8.64
N GLY A 156 -11.61 -0.11 7.87
CA GLY A 156 -10.23 -0.60 7.99
C GLY A 156 -9.19 0.46 7.63
N ASN A 157 -9.41 1.22 6.55
CA ASN A 157 -8.49 2.29 6.15
C ASN A 157 -8.50 3.46 7.14
N ALA A 158 -9.68 3.83 7.69
CA ALA A 158 -9.79 4.85 8.72
C ALA A 158 -9.02 4.43 9.98
N GLY A 159 -9.18 3.18 10.43
CA GLY A 159 -8.40 2.62 11.54
C GLY A 159 -6.89 2.68 11.30
N LEU A 160 -6.42 2.34 10.09
CA LEU A 160 -5.00 2.41 9.73
C LEU A 160 -4.48 3.85 9.63
N ASN A 161 -5.32 4.81 9.21
CA ASN A 161 -4.96 6.23 9.23
C ASN A 161 -4.77 6.73 10.66
N VAL A 162 -5.67 6.37 11.59
CA VAL A 162 -5.53 6.67 13.02
C VAL A 162 -4.31 5.98 13.62
N PHE A 163 -4.11 4.69 13.34
CA PHE A 163 -2.92 3.93 13.76
C PHE A 163 -1.63 4.62 13.33
N THR A 164 -1.56 5.05 12.06
CA THR A 164 -0.38 5.74 11.50
C THR A 164 -0.12 7.07 12.22
N ARG A 165 -1.15 7.88 12.41
CA ARG A 165 -1.02 9.17 13.11
C ARG A 165 -0.58 8.97 14.55
N THR A 166 -1.20 8.03 15.26
CA THR A 166 -0.87 7.75 16.66
C THR A 166 0.55 7.21 16.81
N LEU A 167 0.97 6.23 16.01
CA LEU A 167 2.32 5.69 16.08
C LEU A 167 3.36 6.74 15.66
N GLY A 168 3.07 7.50 14.58
CA GLY A 168 3.97 8.52 14.04
C GLY A 168 4.11 9.77 14.93
N SER A 169 3.18 10.01 15.88
CA SER A 169 3.22 11.19 16.74
C SER A 169 4.42 11.20 17.70
N TYR A 170 4.94 10.05 18.06
CA TYR A 170 6.10 9.92 18.98
C TYR A 170 7.26 9.11 18.38
N SER A 171 7.10 8.51 17.21
CA SER A 171 8.09 7.59 16.63
C SER A 171 9.43 8.24 16.30
N LEU A 172 9.47 9.56 16.07
CA LEU A 172 10.71 10.32 15.84
C LEU A 172 11.62 10.35 17.07
N GLU A 173 11.10 10.19 18.28
CA GLU A 173 11.91 10.02 19.51
C GLU A 173 12.79 8.76 19.45
N HIS A 174 12.39 7.80 18.63
CA HIS A 174 13.14 6.57 18.37
C HIS A 174 13.89 6.60 17.02
N GLY A 175 13.96 7.76 16.36
CA GLY A 175 14.55 7.90 15.02
C GLY A 175 13.75 7.23 13.91
N ILE A 176 12.45 6.92 14.13
CA ILE A 176 11.60 6.22 13.18
C ILE A 176 10.53 7.18 12.65
N ARG A 177 10.31 7.18 11.33
CA ARG A 177 9.19 7.87 10.70
C ARG A 177 8.08 6.89 10.36
N VAL A 178 6.84 7.27 10.64
CA VAL A 178 5.66 6.47 10.30
C VAL A 178 4.66 7.38 9.58
N LEU A 179 4.35 7.04 8.31
CA LEU A 179 3.46 7.83 7.47
C LEU A 179 2.44 6.91 6.77
N ALA A 180 1.36 7.48 6.26
CA ALA A 180 0.48 6.80 5.33
C ALA A 180 0.43 7.54 3.99
N VAL A 181 0.25 6.76 2.92
CA VAL A 181 -0.20 7.26 1.63
C VAL A 181 -1.59 6.70 1.38
N SER A 182 -2.55 7.59 1.10
CA SER A 182 -3.97 7.27 0.93
C SER A 182 -4.39 7.56 -0.53
N PRO A 183 -4.28 6.57 -1.44
CA PRO A 183 -4.65 6.76 -2.82
C PRO A 183 -6.17 6.75 -3.02
N GLY A 184 -6.62 7.49 -4.02
CA GLY A 184 -7.96 7.40 -4.59
C GLY A 184 -8.14 6.15 -5.46
N ALA A 185 -8.91 6.28 -6.54
CA ALA A 185 -9.00 5.23 -7.55
C ALA A 185 -7.67 5.12 -8.30
N VAL A 186 -7.09 3.91 -8.36
CA VAL A 186 -5.81 3.63 -9.03
C VAL A 186 -6.02 2.56 -10.09
N GLU A 187 -5.50 2.76 -11.29
CA GLU A 187 -5.62 1.82 -12.42
C GLU A 187 -4.79 0.56 -12.17
N THR A 188 -5.28 -0.26 -11.28
CA THR A 188 -4.77 -1.60 -11.00
C THR A 188 -5.62 -2.63 -11.73
N GLU A 189 -5.06 -3.80 -12.01
CA GLU A 189 -5.80 -4.94 -12.56
C GLU A 189 -7.10 -5.23 -11.77
N ARG A 190 -7.05 -5.08 -10.44
CA ARG A 190 -8.23 -5.24 -9.57
C ARG A 190 -9.32 -4.21 -9.85
N LEU A 191 -8.96 -2.92 -10.00
CA LEU A 191 -9.94 -1.87 -10.31
C LEU A 191 -10.55 -2.12 -11.67
N VAL A 192 -9.73 -2.40 -12.68
CA VAL A 192 -10.19 -2.65 -14.05
C VAL A 192 -11.15 -3.85 -14.09
N THR A 193 -10.80 -4.96 -13.44
CA THR A 193 -11.67 -6.15 -13.36
C THR A 193 -13.02 -5.81 -12.70
N LEU A 194 -12.99 -5.10 -11.56
CA LEU A 194 -14.21 -4.70 -10.86
C LEU A 194 -15.08 -3.78 -11.73
N MET A 195 -14.50 -2.81 -12.41
CA MET A 195 -15.23 -1.88 -13.26
C MET A 195 -15.78 -2.58 -14.51
N ARG A 196 -15.06 -3.55 -15.09
CA ARG A 196 -15.54 -4.38 -16.20
C ARG A 196 -16.75 -5.22 -15.79
N THR A 197 -16.71 -5.88 -14.63
CA THR A 197 -17.86 -6.61 -14.10
C THR A 197 -19.06 -5.70 -13.97
N ARG A 198 -18.91 -4.53 -13.33
CA ARG A 198 -20.00 -3.56 -13.18
C ARG A 198 -20.53 -3.04 -14.53
N ALA A 199 -19.65 -2.89 -15.52
CA ALA A 199 -20.07 -2.44 -16.86
C ALA A 199 -20.85 -3.52 -17.62
N ALA A 200 -20.43 -4.77 -17.50
CA ALA A 200 -21.19 -5.91 -18.05
C ALA A 200 -22.59 -5.97 -17.43
N ASP A 201 -22.69 -5.88 -16.10
CA ASP A 201 -23.96 -5.91 -15.37
C ASP A 201 -24.89 -4.75 -15.75
N ARG A 202 -24.35 -3.53 -15.87
CA ARG A 202 -25.16 -2.33 -16.08
C ARG A 202 -25.47 -2.03 -17.55
N PHE A 203 -24.53 -2.32 -18.45
CA PHE A 203 -24.57 -1.91 -19.85
C PHE A 203 -24.60 -3.09 -20.82
N GLY A 204 -24.44 -4.34 -20.32
CA GLY A 204 -24.27 -5.52 -21.18
C GLY A 204 -22.92 -5.58 -21.91
N ASP A 205 -21.98 -4.69 -21.59
CA ASP A 205 -20.69 -4.57 -22.27
C ASP A 205 -19.58 -4.19 -21.26
N ALA A 206 -18.66 -5.12 -21.01
CA ALA A 206 -17.55 -4.95 -20.09
C ALA A 206 -16.56 -3.86 -20.52
N GLU A 207 -16.41 -3.60 -21.82
CA GLU A 207 -15.44 -2.61 -22.33
C GLU A 207 -15.90 -1.16 -22.07
N ARG A 208 -17.16 -0.96 -21.71
CA ARG A 208 -17.69 0.35 -21.27
C ARG A 208 -17.29 0.73 -19.85
N TRP A 209 -16.44 -0.04 -19.18
CA TRP A 209 -15.98 0.23 -17.82
C TRP A 209 -15.42 1.64 -17.60
N ARG A 210 -14.84 2.24 -18.65
CA ARG A 210 -14.32 3.60 -18.59
C ARG A 210 -15.37 4.66 -18.31
N GLU A 211 -16.64 4.38 -18.52
CA GLU A 211 -17.74 5.29 -18.20
C GLU A 211 -17.87 5.55 -16.69
N PHE A 212 -17.52 4.57 -15.86
CA PHE A 212 -17.53 4.73 -14.41
C PHE A 212 -16.40 5.63 -13.87
N VAL A 213 -15.36 5.83 -14.65
CA VAL A 213 -14.19 6.59 -14.22
C VAL A 213 -14.10 7.97 -14.85
N LYS A 214 -15.00 8.32 -15.78
CA LYS A 214 -15.04 9.66 -16.42
C LYS A 214 -15.20 10.81 -15.43
N GLY A 215 -15.88 10.60 -14.31
CA GLY A 215 -16.08 11.61 -13.24
C GLY A 215 -14.88 11.79 -12.33
N LEU A 216 -13.84 10.97 -12.46
CA LEU A 216 -12.63 11.12 -11.69
C LEU A 216 -11.80 12.33 -12.18
N PRO A 217 -10.89 12.87 -11.35
CA PRO A 217 -9.94 13.87 -11.80
C PRO A 217 -9.20 13.42 -13.06
N LEU A 218 -8.99 14.34 -14.00
CA LEU A 218 -8.41 14.06 -15.33
C LEU A 218 -9.19 13.01 -16.16
N GLY A 219 -10.43 12.66 -15.78
CA GLY A 219 -11.24 11.66 -16.47
C GLY A 219 -10.72 10.21 -16.36
N ARG A 220 -9.79 9.94 -15.44
CA ARG A 220 -9.15 8.63 -15.28
C ARG A 220 -8.77 8.34 -13.83
N PRO A 221 -8.55 7.07 -13.45
CA PRO A 221 -7.86 6.72 -12.22
C PRO A 221 -6.41 7.23 -12.24
N ALA A 222 -5.78 7.36 -11.08
CA ALA A 222 -4.33 7.53 -10.99
C ALA A 222 -3.61 6.30 -11.53
N THR A 223 -2.42 6.47 -12.08
CA THR A 223 -1.56 5.32 -12.41
C THR A 223 -0.91 4.76 -11.14
N VAL A 224 -0.41 3.53 -11.19
CA VAL A 224 0.32 2.94 -10.07
C VAL A 224 1.61 3.70 -9.77
N GLU A 225 2.25 4.26 -10.81
CA GLU A 225 3.47 5.07 -10.71
C GLU A 225 3.20 6.41 -10.01
N GLU A 226 2.08 7.08 -10.30
CA GLU A 226 1.72 8.33 -9.62
C GLU A 226 1.61 8.14 -8.10
N VAL A 227 1.08 7.01 -7.65
CA VAL A 227 1.03 6.66 -6.22
C VAL A 227 2.40 6.23 -5.70
N ALA A 228 3.11 5.38 -6.46
CA ALA A 228 4.43 4.88 -6.07
C ALA A 228 5.45 6.01 -5.87
N ASN A 229 5.44 7.03 -6.72
CA ASN A 229 6.32 8.19 -6.60
C ASN A 229 6.15 8.92 -5.25
N VAL A 230 4.90 9.05 -4.78
CA VAL A 230 4.62 9.65 -3.46
C VAL A 230 5.09 8.75 -2.33
N VAL A 231 4.92 7.43 -2.44
CA VAL A 231 5.42 6.45 -1.45
C VAL A 231 6.94 6.50 -1.37
N VAL A 232 7.62 6.50 -2.52
CA VAL A 232 9.10 6.60 -2.60
C VAL A 232 9.58 7.94 -2.00
N PHE A 233 8.97 9.06 -2.35
CA PHE A 233 9.28 10.35 -1.73
C PHE A 233 9.10 10.30 -0.20
N ALA A 234 7.96 9.80 0.30
CA ALA A 234 7.67 9.71 1.72
C ALA A 234 8.68 8.82 2.47
N ALA A 235 9.19 7.78 1.83
CA ALA A 235 10.21 6.89 2.39
C ALA A 235 11.61 7.51 2.38
N SER A 236 11.87 8.54 1.57
CA SER A 236 13.18 9.14 1.34
C SER A 236 13.67 10.06 2.46
N ASN A 237 14.94 10.42 2.40
CA ASN A 237 15.52 11.45 3.28
C ASN A 237 14.92 12.86 3.04
N CYS A 238 14.33 13.11 1.88
CA CYS A 238 13.68 14.37 1.56
C CYS A 238 12.42 14.62 2.40
N ALA A 239 11.84 13.57 3.00
CA ALA A 239 10.71 13.64 3.92
C ALA A 239 11.14 13.49 5.40
N SER A 240 12.38 13.80 5.76
CA SER A 240 12.98 13.52 7.07
C SER A 240 12.24 14.12 8.28
N TYR A 241 11.52 15.23 8.08
CA TYR A 241 10.74 15.89 9.15
C TYR A 241 9.23 15.58 9.08
N MET A 242 8.86 14.53 8.32
CA MET A 242 7.47 14.09 8.19
C MET A 242 7.26 12.78 8.95
N SER A 243 6.37 12.79 9.94
CA SER A 243 5.86 11.60 10.65
C SER A 243 4.44 11.85 11.14
N GLY A 244 3.63 10.81 11.32
CA GLY A 244 2.26 10.91 11.78
C GLY A 244 1.28 11.55 10.78
N VAL A 245 1.64 11.63 9.49
CA VAL A 245 0.81 12.25 8.45
C VAL A 245 0.24 11.21 7.50
N VAL A 246 -0.93 11.54 6.93
CA VAL A 246 -1.58 10.79 5.84
C VAL A 246 -1.53 11.67 4.60
N ILE A 247 -0.83 11.22 3.57
CA ILE A 247 -0.69 11.93 2.29
C ILE A 247 -1.73 11.38 1.32
N THR A 248 -2.71 12.19 0.96
CA THR A 248 -3.76 11.82 0.01
C THR A 248 -3.27 12.00 -1.44
N VAL A 249 -3.49 10.98 -2.28
CA VAL A 249 -3.14 10.98 -3.71
C VAL A 249 -4.39 10.64 -4.52
N ASP A 250 -5.23 11.65 -4.79
CA ASP A 250 -6.55 11.45 -5.39
C ASP A 250 -6.95 12.51 -6.44
N GLY A 251 -6.02 13.38 -6.84
CA GLY A 251 -6.28 14.48 -7.76
C GLY A 251 -7.27 15.51 -7.21
N GLY A 252 -7.40 15.62 -5.89
CA GLY A 252 -8.34 16.54 -5.23
C GLY A 252 -9.78 16.01 -5.18
N HIS A 253 -10.00 14.72 -5.49
CA HIS A 253 -11.34 14.15 -5.56
C HIS A 253 -12.10 14.21 -4.21
N ASN A 254 -11.40 14.01 -3.11
CA ASN A 254 -11.98 14.10 -1.75
C ASN A 254 -12.37 15.53 -1.36
N ALA A 255 -11.63 16.51 -1.84
CA ALA A 255 -11.85 17.92 -1.52
C ALA A 255 -12.94 18.58 -2.40
N ARG A 256 -13.47 17.88 -3.41
CA ARG A 256 -14.56 18.40 -4.22
C ARG A 256 -15.84 18.46 -3.38
N GLY A 257 -16.26 19.66 -3.01
CA GLY A 257 -17.58 19.92 -2.45
C GLY A 257 -18.69 19.54 -3.43
N GLY A 258 -19.87 19.20 -2.92
CA GLY A 258 -21.06 19.12 -3.76
C GLY A 258 -21.33 20.53 -4.34
N SER A 259 -21.50 20.65 -5.66
CA SER A 259 -22.04 21.89 -6.23
C SER A 259 -23.46 22.07 -5.72
N PHE A 260 -23.73 23.17 -5.07
CA PHE A 260 -25.11 23.61 -4.77
C PHE A 260 -25.77 24.10 -6.07
N THR A 261 -25.86 23.22 -7.11
CA THR A 261 -26.59 23.50 -8.34
C THR A 261 -27.51 22.36 -8.65
#